data_c25a1547be3bcb9603af3a8853aaeb83
#
_entry.id   c25a1547be3bcb9603af3a8853aaeb83
#
_cell.length_a   1.000
_cell.length_b   1.000
_cell.length_c   1.000
_cell.angle_alpha   90.00
_cell.angle_beta   90.00
_cell.angle_gamma   90.00
#
_symmetry.space_group_name_H-M   'P 1'
#
loop_
_entity.id
_entity.type
_entity.pdbx_description
1 polymer ?
#
loop_
_entity_poly.entity_id
_entity_poly.type
_entity_poly.pdbx_seq_one_letter_code
_entity_poly.pdbx_strand_id
1 'polypeptide(L)'
;PLYSSAASDVYKRQVVPTPSSLNFVGSATWEALSGRKVTTEVFESVEEVRHVSLAKNSNFIIIAPATADLMARIAAGRADDLLTNVILASNSPVLIVPAMHPEMWSDAATKANVTTLRTRGYHVMDPDTGALTSGDVGQGRFPETSRILGEFAEITGSRSDLLGKRVLITAGGTREAIDPVRYIGNQSSGKQGYAVARSAQQRGAQVTLISANSNLADIEGVKMVKVESAAQMLSALEEEFDGSDILVMSAAVADAVSYTHLTLPTNREV
;
A
#
# COMPACT_ATOMS: atom_id res chain seq x y z
N PRO A 1 -16.67 -16.55 -6.10
CA PRO A 1 -15.75 -15.43 -6.13
C PRO A 1 -15.96 -14.58 -4.91
N LEU A 2 -15.17 -14.87 -3.90
CA LEU A 2 -15.19 -14.15 -2.62
C LEU A 2 -14.04 -13.15 -2.63
N TYR A 3 -14.32 -11.96 -3.14
CA TYR A 3 -13.47 -10.81 -2.78
C TYR A 3 -14.01 -10.32 -1.44
N SER A 4 -13.26 -10.61 -0.36
CA SER A 4 -13.63 -10.19 0.98
C SER A 4 -13.72 -8.67 1.04
N SER A 5 -14.77 -8.17 1.66
CA SER A 5 -15.03 -6.74 1.87
C SER A 5 -13.93 -6.00 2.65
N ALA A 6 -13.04 -6.72 3.31
CA ALA A 6 -11.92 -6.14 4.07
C ALA A 6 -10.83 -5.50 3.19
N ALA A 7 -10.68 -5.93 1.92
CA ALA A 7 -9.72 -5.30 1.00
C ALA A 7 -10.25 -4.02 0.33
N SER A 8 -11.56 -3.71 0.46
CA SER A 8 -12.17 -2.56 -0.21
C SER A 8 -11.98 -1.23 0.50
N ASP A 9 -11.67 -1.23 1.79
CA ASP A 9 -11.52 0.00 2.56
C ASP A 9 -10.12 0.60 2.52
N VAL A 10 -9.10 -0.20 2.17
CA VAL A 10 -7.70 0.28 2.13
C VAL A 10 -7.42 1.13 0.88
N TYR A 11 -8.11 0.88 -0.23
CA TYR A 11 -7.91 1.63 -1.48
C TYR A 11 -9.25 2.16 -2.02
N LYS A 12 -9.51 3.44 -1.80
CA LYS A 12 -10.64 4.13 -2.43
C LYS A 12 -10.30 4.38 -3.90
N ARG A 13 -10.83 3.57 -4.80
CA ARG A 13 -10.62 3.72 -6.24
C ARG A 13 -11.69 4.62 -6.85
N GLN A 14 -11.27 5.61 -7.64
CA GLN A 14 -12.13 6.41 -8.49
C GLN A 14 -11.76 6.15 -9.94
N VAL A 15 -12.74 5.77 -10.74
CA VAL A 15 -12.57 5.61 -12.19
C VAL A 15 -12.91 6.94 -12.87
N VAL A 16 -12.01 7.39 -13.76
CA VAL A 16 -12.17 8.61 -14.58
C VAL A 16 -11.98 8.19 -16.04
N PRO A 17 -13.03 7.77 -16.75
CA PRO A 17 -12.93 7.36 -18.13
C PRO A 17 -12.75 8.57 -19.05
N THR A 18 -12.11 8.34 -20.20
CA THR A 18 -12.19 9.30 -21.31
C THR A 18 -13.54 9.17 -22.02
N PRO A 19 -14.07 10.21 -22.69
CA PRO A 19 -15.28 10.09 -23.50
C PRO A 19 -15.22 8.91 -24.48
N SER A 20 -14.09 8.69 -25.13
CA SER A 20 -13.91 7.59 -26.09
C SER A 20 -13.94 6.22 -25.44
N SER A 21 -13.50 6.07 -24.19
CA SER A 21 -13.51 4.78 -23.50
C SER A 21 -14.91 4.28 -23.18
N LEU A 22 -15.89 5.17 -23.06
CA LEU A 22 -17.29 4.83 -22.82
C LEU A 22 -17.95 4.15 -24.00
N ASN A 23 -17.38 4.22 -25.20
CA ASN A 23 -17.84 3.45 -26.37
C ASN A 23 -17.53 1.94 -26.23
N PHE A 24 -16.55 1.57 -25.39
CA PHE A 24 -16.15 0.19 -25.16
C PHE A 24 -16.72 -0.37 -23.85
N VAL A 25 -16.74 0.43 -22.79
CA VAL A 25 -17.27 0.04 -21.48
C VAL A 25 -18.11 1.18 -20.94
N GLY A 26 -19.41 0.94 -20.82
CA GLY A 26 -20.36 1.95 -20.36
C GLY A 26 -20.13 2.38 -18.90
N SER A 27 -20.57 3.59 -18.54
CA SER A 27 -20.42 4.17 -17.20
C SER A 27 -20.99 3.25 -16.10
N ALA A 28 -22.13 2.61 -16.35
CA ALA A 28 -22.76 1.68 -15.40
C ALA A 28 -21.85 0.52 -14.97
N THR A 29 -21.01 0.00 -15.89
CA THR A 29 -20.05 -1.05 -15.57
C THR A 29 -18.95 -0.53 -14.65
N TRP A 30 -18.43 0.65 -14.94
CA TRP A 30 -17.42 1.29 -14.10
C TRP A 30 -17.95 1.65 -12.72
N GLU A 31 -19.20 2.12 -12.63
CA GLU A 31 -19.86 2.41 -11.36
C GLU A 31 -20.06 1.16 -10.52
N ALA A 32 -20.49 0.06 -11.14
CA ALA A 32 -20.65 -1.22 -10.47
C ALA A 32 -19.33 -1.78 -9.92
N LEU A 33 -18.22 -1.60 -10.67
CA LEU A 33 -16.90 -2.08 -10.26
C LEU A 33 -16.22 -1.19 -9.23
N SER A 34 -16.45 0.12 -9.28
CA SER A 34 -15.80 1.09 -8.38
C SER A 34 -16.62 1.43 -7.13
N GLY A 35 -17.94 1.15 -7.16
CA GLY A 35 -18.88 1.58 -6.14
C GLY A 35 -19.12 3.10 -6.12
N ARG A 36 -18.74 3.83 -7.17
CA ARG A 36 -18.77 5.29 -7.24
C ARG A 36 -19.29 5.78 -8.58
N LYS A 37 -19.95 6.95 -8.57
CA LYS A 37 -20.35 7.63 -9.80
C LYS A 37 -19.16 7.94 -10.70
N VAL A 38 -19.35 7.69 -11.98
CA VAL A 38 -18.37 7.89 -13.04
C VAL A 38 -18.87 8.93 -14.02
N THR A 39 -18.03 9.91 -14.34
CA THR A 39 -18.31 10.95 -15.33
C THR A 39 -17.06 11.31 -16.12
N THR A 40 -17.26 11.84 -17.31
CA THR A 40 -16.22 12.40 -18.18
C THR A 40 -16.21 13.92 -18.16
N GLU A 41 -17.25 14.54 -17.60
CA GLU A 41 -17.47 15.99 -17.68
C GLU A 41 -16.84 16.75 -16.52
N VAL A 42 -16.24 17.89 -16.84
CA VAL A 42 -15.58 18.77 -15.89
C VAL A 42 -16.59 19.59 -15.08
N PHE A 43 -17.78 19.86 -15.64
CA PHE A 43 -18.74 20.83 -15.12
C PHE A 43 -20.07 20.23 -14.62
N GLU A 44 -20.13 18.93 -14.34
CA GLU A 44 -21.36 18.26 -13.90
C GLU A 44 -21.84 18.68 -12.50
N SER A 45 -20.99 19.34 -11.71
CA SER A 45 -21.34 19.92 -10.39
C SER A 45 -20.62 21.23 -10.20
N VAL A 46 -21.31 22.35 -10.40
CA VAL A 46 -20.74 23.71 -10.32
C VAL A 46 -20.27 24.05 -8.89
N GLU A 47 -20.80 23.38 -7.87
CA GLU A 47 -20.48 23.63 -6.46
C GLU A 47 -19.18 22.95 -5.99
N GLU A 48 -18.73 21.89 -6.64
CA GLU A 48 -17.44 21.25 -6.38
C GLU A 48 -16.56 21.28 -7.62
N VAL A 49 -15.38 21.88 -7.49
CA VAL A 49 -14.34 21.82 -8.53
C VAL A 49 -13.79 20.38 -8.55
N ARG A 50 -14.56 19.46 -9.16
CA ARG A 50 -14.40 18.01 -9.05
C ARG A 50 -12.99 17.53 -9.45
N HIS A 51 -12.41 18.08 -10.53
CA HIS A 51 -11.06 17.74 -10.95
C HIS A 51 -10.01 18.10 -9.89
N VAL A 52 -10.19 19.22 -9.18
CA VAL A 52 -9.29 19.62 -8.08
C VAL A 52 -9.47 18.72 -6.88
N SER A 53 -10.71 18.36 -6.53
CA SER A 53 -11.01 17.42 -5.43
C SER A 53 -10.41 16.04 -5.72
N LEU A 54 -10.58 15.52 -6.93
CA LEU A 54 -10.00 14.24 -7.35
C LEU A 54 -8.47 14.28 -7.33
N ALA A 55 -7.87 15.35 -7.86
CA ALA A 55 -6.43 15.53 -7.88
C ALA A 55 -5.82 15.58 -6.47
N LYS A 56 -6.43 16.35 -5.55
CA LYS A 56 -5.95 16.50 -4.16
C LYS A 56 -6.12 15.23 -3.32
N ASN A 57 -7.19 14.47 -3.59
CA ASN A 57 -7.51 13.25 -2.83
C ASN A 57 -6.90 11.98 -3.44
N SER A 58 -6.23 12.06 -4.59
CA SER A 58 -5.50 10.93 -5.16
C SER A 58 -4.13 10.78 -4.49
N ASN A 59 -3.76 9.54 -4.14
CA ASN A 59 -2.40 9.23 -3.71
C ASN A 59 -1.56 8.66 -4.87
N PHE A 60 -2.24 8.19 -5.91
CA PHE A 60 -1.62 7.61 -7.10
C PHE A 60 -2.62 7.63 -8.26
N ILE A 61 -2.13 7.81 -9.49
CA ILE A 61 -2.93 7.79 -10.71
C ILE A 61 -2.37 6.72 -11.65
N ILE A 62 -3.22 5.81 -12.13
CA ILE A 62 -2.88 4.83 -13.16
C ILE A 62 -3.71 5.11 -14.40
N ILE A 63 -3.06 5.28 -15.54
CA ILE A 63 -3.70 5.43 -16.85
C ILE A 63 -3.50 4.14 -17.64
N ALA A 64 -4.54 3.32 -17.74
CA ALA A 64 -4.48 1.98 -18.30
C ALA A 64 -5.76 1.61 -19.07
N PRO A 65 -5.73 1.42 -20.39
CA PRO A 65 -4.59 1.72 -21.28
C PRO A 65 -4.44 3.20 -21.62
N ALA A 66 -3.24 3.63 -21.99
CA ALA A 66 -2.97 4.95 -22.55
C ALA A 66 -2.75 4.87 -24.07
N THR A 67 -3.54 5.61 -24.83
CA THR A 67 -3.37 5.74 -26.28
C THR A 67 -2.29 6.77 -26.62
N ALA A 68 -1.76 6.72 -27.85
CA ALA A 68 -0.83 7.74 -28.36
C ALA A 68 -1.41 9.16 -28.27
N ASP A 69 -2.70 9.34 -28.61
CA ASP A 69 -3.41 10.61 -28.49
C ASP A 69 -3.43 11.12 -27.04
N LEU A 70 -3.81 10.28 -26.10
CA LEU A 70 -3.84 10.67 -24.69
C LEU A 70 -2.45 11.09 -24.18
N MET A 71 -1.41 10.32 -24.53
CA MET A 71 -0.04 10.68 -24.17
C MET A 71 0.40 12.01 -24.79
N ALA A 72 0.03 12.26 -26.05
CA ALA A 72 0.32 13.54 -26.72
C ALA A 72 -0.39 14.71 -26.03
N ARG A 73 -1.65 14.55 -25.65
CA ARG A 73 -2.42 15.58 -24.91
C ARG A 73 -1.80 15.90 -23.55
N ILE A 74 -1.41 14.88 -22.79
CA ILE A 74 -0.74 15.06 -21.49
C ILE A 74 0.62 15.73 -21.69
N ALA A 75 1.41 15.29 -22.68
CA ALA A 75 2.71 15.89 -23.00
C ALA A 75 2.60 17.35 -23.43
N ALA A 76 1.50 17.74 -24.11
CA ALA A 76 1.22 19.11 -24.48
C ALA A 76 0.60 19.94 -23.33
N GLY A 77 0.29 19.35 -22.18
CA GLY A 77 -0.36 20.03 -21.05
C GLY A 77 -1.82 20.44 -21.34
N ARG A 78 -2.51 19.70 -22.21
CA ARG A 78 -3.94 19.96 -22.49
C ARG A 78 -4.81 19.52 -21.31
N ALA A 79 -5.88 20.27 -21.09
CA ALA A 79 -6.86 20.02 -20.03
C ALA A 79 -8.28 20.16 -20.63
N ASP A 80 -8.60 19.30 -21.58
CA ASP A 80 -9.83 19.36 -22.38
C ASP A 80 -10.89 18.32 -21.96
N ASP A 81 -10.56 17.41 -21.04
CA ASP A 81 -11.51 16.50 -20.39
C ASP A 81 -11.20 16.36 -18.89
N LEU A 82 -12.07 15.66 -18.15
CA LEU A 82 -11.91 15.49 -16.72
C LEU A 82 -10.56 14.82 -16.36
N LEU A 83 -10.15 13.79 -17.12
CA LEU A 83 -8.93 13.05 -16.88
C LEU A 83 -7.69 13.95 -16.99
N THR A 84 -7.57 14.68 -18.08
CA THR A 84 -6.42 15.57 -18.32
C THR A 84 -6.37 16.73 -17.34
N ASN A 85 -7.52 17.26 -16.93
CA ASN A 85 -7.61 18.24 -15.83
C ASN A 85 -7.13 17.66 -14.48
N VAL A 86 -7.55 16.45 -14.14
CA VAL A 86 -7.09 15.77 -12.89
C VAL A 86 -5.58 15.55 -12.90
N ILE A 87 -5.02 15.08 -14.03
CA ILE A 87 -3.58 14.83 -14.16
C ILE A 87 -2.81 16.15 -13.99
N LEU A 88 -3.25 17.23 -14.66
CA LEU A 88 -2.56 18.52 -14.62
C LEU A 88 -2.63 19.19 -13.23
N ALA A 89 -3.72 18.94 -12.47
CA ALA A 89 -3.93 19.48 -11.13
C ALA A 89 -3.32 18.63 -10.01
N SER A 90 -2.85 17.40 -10.30
CA SER A 90 -2.36 16.46 -9.31
C SER A 90 -0.85 16.57 -9.10
N ASN A 91 -0.45 16.42 -7.83
CA ASN A 91 0.95 16.21 -7.43
C ASN A 91 1.28 14.74 -7.16
N SER A 92 0.32 13.83 -7.36
CA SER A 92 0.50 12.40 -7.11
C SER A 92 1.33 11.74 -8.21
N PRO A 93 2.09 10.68 -7.90
CA PRO A 93 2.75 9.89 -8.92
C PRO A 93 1.76 9.36 -9.95
N VAL A 94 2.13 9.38 -11.22
CA VAL A 94 1.29 8.94 -12.34
C VAL A 94 2.01 7.82 -13.08
N LEU A 95 1.37 6.66 -13.19
CA LEU A 95 1.80 5.54 -14.02
C LEU A 95 0.98 5.51 -15.31
N ILE A 96 1.67 5.59 -16.44
CA ILE A 96 1.09 5.55 -17.79
C ILE A 96 1.42 4.17 -18.39
N VAL A 97 0.38 3.42 -18.77
CA VAL A 97 0.48 2.08 -19.35
C VAL A 97 0.04 2.13 -20.82
N PRO A 98 0.97 2.28 -21.77
CA PRO A 98 0.64 2.40 -23.17
C PRO A 98 0.11 1.09 -23.76
N ALA A 99 -0.84 1.22 -24.70
CA ALA A 99 -1.24 0.14 -25.60
C ALA A 99 -1.65 0.73 -26.95
N MET A 100 -1.00 0.29 -28.02
CA MET A 100 -1.23 0.78 -29.39
C MET A 100 -0.58 -0.15 -30.40
N HIS A 101 -0.85 0.08 -31.69
CA HIS A 101 -0.14 -0.63 -32.77
C HIS A 101 1.38 -0.39 -32.72
N PRO A 102 2.20 -1.39 -33.13
CA PRO A 102 3.66 -1.29 -33.09
C PRO A 102 4.20 -0.09 -33.87
N GLU A 103 3.60 0.24 -35.01
CA GLU A 103 3.96 1.38 -35.82
C GLU A 103 3.71 2.71 -35.08
N MET A 104 2.59 2.80 -34.36
CA MET A 104 2.28 3.97 -33.55
C MET A 104 3.26 4.11 -32.36
N TRP A 105 3.66 2.98 -31.77
CA TRP A 105 4.63 3.01 -30.67
C TRP A 105 6.03 3.39 -31.14
N SER A 106 6.44 2.94 -32.34
CA SER A 106 7.74 3.23 -32.92
C SER A 106 7.82 4.63 -33.56
N ASP A 107 6.69 5.28 -33.78
CA ASP A 107 6.63 6.61 -34.39
C ASP A 107 7.41 7.65 -33.59
N ALA A 108 8.12 8.55 -34.32
CA ALA A 108 8.98 9.56 -33.74
C ALA A 108 8.23 10.52 -32.80
N ALA A 109 6.99 10.89 -33.13
CA ALA A 109 6.18 11.76 -32.27
C ALA A 109 5.79 11.06 -30.97
N THR A 110 5.43 9.78 -31.02
CA THR A 110 5.12 8.99 -29.82
C THR A 110 6.36 8.87 -28.92
N LYS A 111 7.54 8.55 -29.50
CA LYS A 111 8.80 8.47 -28.76
C LYS A 111 9.19 9.81 -28.12
N ALA A 112 8.99 10.92 -28.82
CA ALA A 112 9.23 12.26 -28.29
C ALA A 112 8.29 12.56 -27.10
N ASN A 113 7.00 12.21 -27.21
CA ASN A 113 6.03 12.38 -26.14
C ASN A 113 6.40 11.54 -24.91
N VAL A 114 6.77 10.27 -25.09
CA VAL A 114 7.25 9.40 -24.00
C VAL A 114 8.45 10.02 -23.29
N THR A 115 9.43 10.51 -24.04
CA THR A 115 10.62 11.18 -23.49
C THR A 115 10.22 12.41 -22.68
N THR A 116 9.34 13.24 -23.22
CA THR A 116 8.83 14.44 -22.54
C THR A 116 8.11 14.09 -21.24
N LEU A 117 7.25 13.09 -21.26
CA LEU A 117 6.52 12.63 -20.08
C LEU A 117 7.47 12.11 -19.00
N ARG A 118 8.42 11.26 -19.36
CA ARG A 118 9.43 10.73 -18.42
C ARG A 118 10.29 11.85 -17.81
N THR A 119 10.72 12.82 -18.61
CA THR A 119 11.49 14.00 -18.15
C THR A 119 10.70 14.84 -17.14
N ARG A 120 9.37 14.87 -17.25
CA ARG A 120 8.48 15.57 -16.31
C ARG A 120 8.11 14.75 -15.08
N GLY A 121 8.69 13.57 -14.90
CA GLY A 121 8.46 12.73 -13.71
C GLY A 121 7.27 11.77 -13.83
N TYR A 122 6.66 11.61 -15.00
CA TYR A 122 5.66 10.57 -15.23
C TYR A 122 6.35 9.20 -15.40
N HIS A 123 5.81 8.17 -14.77
CA HIS A 123 6.26 6.80 -14.99
C HIS A 123 5.55 6.24 -16.23
N VAL A 124 6.28 6.03 -17.30
CA VAL A 124 5.73 5.49 -18.56
C VAL A 124 6.32 4.11 -18.79
N MET A 125 5.47 3.08 -18.71
CA MET A 125 5.85 1.70 -19.02
C MET A 125 6.13 1.54 -20.52
N ASP A 126 7.01 0.62 -20.87
CA ASP A 126 7.08 0.15 -22.24
C ASP A 126 6.01 -0.93 -22.45
N PRO A 127 5.24 -0.90 -23.55
CA PRO A 127 4.28 -1.94 -23.85
C PRO A 127 4.98 -3.27 -24.12
N ASP A 128 4.24 -4.38 -23.92
CA ASP A 128 4.76 -5.71 -24.17
C ASP A 128 4.89 -5.99 -25.68
N THR A 129 5.75 -6.94 -25.99
CA THR A 129 5.89 -7.49 -27.35
C THR A 129 5.00 -8.72 -27.48
N GLY A 130 4.24 -8.81 -28.56
CA GLY A 130 3.37 -9.96 -28.80
C GLY A 130 2.38 -9.74 -29.94
N ALA A 131 1.50 -10.72 -30.13
CA ALA A 131 0.41 -10.63 -31.10
C ALA A 131 -0.66 -9.64 -30.58
N LEU A 132 -1.14 -8.80 -31.47
CA LEU A 132 -2.24 -7.86 -31.25
C LEU A 132 -3.55 -8.46 -31.82
N THR A 133 -4.67 -7.90 -31.43
CA THR A 133 -6.00 -8.32 -31.91
C THR A 133 -6.13 -8.20 -33.45
N SER A 134 -5.34 -7.33 -34.08
CA SER A 134 -5.25 -7.18 -35.54
C SER A 134 -4.50 -8.30 -36.25
N GLY A 135 -3.77 -9.16 -35.51
CA GLY A 135 -2.89 -10.19 -36.06
C GLY A 135 -1.44 -9.75 -36.23
N ASP A 136 -1.13 -8.46 -36.07
CA ASP A 136 0.23 -7.94 -36.10
C ASP A 136 1.02 -8.40 -34.87
N VAL A 137 2.33 -8.58 -35.04
CA VAL A 137 3.24 -8.94 -33.95
C VAL A 137 4.30 -7.88 -33.78
N GLY A 138 4.38 -7.32 -32.59
CA GLY A 138 5.34 -6.27 -32.29
C GLY A 138 5.20 -5.72 -30.88
N GLN A 139 6.00 -4.69 -30.59
CA GLN A 139 5.91 -3.95 -29.32
C GLN A 139 4.75 -2.97 -29.37
N GLY A 140 3.74 -3.15 -28.53
CA GLY A 140 2.55 -2.32 -28.51
C GLY A 140 1.40 -2.94 -27.72
N ARG A 141 1.55 -4.22 -27.33
CA ARG A 141 0.56 -4.95 -26.56
C ARG A 141 0.46 -4.40 -25.14
N PHE A 142 -0.78 -4.35 -24.62
CA PHE A 142 -1.03 -3.99 -23.22
C PHE A 142 -0.29 -4.97 -22.28
N PRO A 143 0.51 -4.47 -21.32
CA PRO A 143 1.28 -5.32 -20.40
C PRO A 143 0.38 -6.22 -19.54
N GLU A 144 0.92 -7.36 -19.14
CA GLU A 144 0.24 -8.24 -18.21
C GLU A 144 -0.01 -7.55 -16.86
N THR A 145 -1.16 -7.83 -16.24
CA THR A 145 -1.59 -7.16 -15.00
C THR A 145 -0.55 -7.29 -13.87
N SER A 146 0.12 -8.44 -13.77
CA SER A 146 1.19 -8.67 -12.78
C SER A 146 2.35 -7.70 -12.94
N ARG A 147 2.72 -7.35 -14.19
CA ARG A 147 3.79 -6.39 -14.47
C ARG A 147 3.37 -4.97 -14.11
N ILE A 148 2.11 -4.59 -14.40
CA ILE A 148 1.57 -3.28 -14.01
C ILE A 148 1.54 -3.14 -12.48
N LEU A 149 1.11 -4.17 -11.76
CA LEU A 149 1.09 -4.17 -10.30
C LEU A 149 2.50 -4.16 -9.70
N GLY A 150 3.47 -4.82 -10.34
CA GLY A 150 4.88 -4.74 -9.96
C GLY A 150 5.43 -3.32 -10.06
N GLU A 151 5.20 -2.64 -11.18
CA GLU A 151 5.60 -1.25 -11.39
C GLU A 151 4.92 -0.30 -10.39
N PHE A 152 3.62 -0.49 -10.15
CA PHE A 152 2.90 0.26 -9.12
C PHE A 152 3.53 0.08 -7.72
N ALA A 153 3.88 -1.16 -7.36
CA ALA A 153 4.50 -1.47 -6.08
C ALA A 153 5.89 -0.83 -5.95
N GLU A 154 6.68 -0.78 -7.03
CA GLU A 154 7.99 -0.10 -7.05
C GLU A 154 7.85 1.40 -6.85
N ILE A 155 6.94 2.05 -7.59
CA ILE A 155 6.73 3.51 -7.52
C ILE A 155 6.20 3.92 -6.14
N THR A 156 5.29 3.13 -5.56
CA THR A 156 4.69 3.45 -4.26
C THR A 156 5.53 3.00 -3.07
N GLY A 157 6.61 2.26 -3.30
CA GLY A 157 7.38 1.59 -2.26
C GLY A 157 6.62 0.42 -1.60
N SER A 158 5.48 0.05 -2.14
CA SER A 158 4.67 -1.09 -1.69
C SER A 158 5.22 -2.38 -2.27
N ARG A 159 6.37 -2.82 -1.76
CA ARG A 159 6.93 -4.12 -2.14
C ARG A 159 6.09 -5.23 -1.55
N SER A 160 5.60 -6.15 -2.38
CA SER A 160 4.94 -7.39 -1.93
C SER A 160 5.95 -8.52 -1.71
N ASP A 161 7.17 -8.18 -1.32
CA ASP A 161 8.27 -9.11 -1.13
C ASP A 161 8.12 -9.97 0.13
N LEU A 162 7.17 -9.63 1.00
CA LEU A 162 6.77 -10.44 2.16
C LEU A 162 5.44 -11.18 1.95
N LEU A 163 4.94 -11.25 0.71
CA LEU A 163 3.69 -11.95 0.42
C LEU A 163 3.81 -13.44 0.81
N GLY A 164 2.85 -13.92 1.61
CA GLY A 164 2.84 -15.29 2.12
C GLY A 164 3.81 -15.54 3.27
N LYS A 165 4.60 -14.55 3.71
CA LYS A 165 5.46 -14.64 4.89
C LYS A 165 4.68 -14.34 6.16
N ARG A 166 4.97 -15.11 7.23
CA ARG A 166 4.45 -14.88 8.58
C ARG A 166 5.51 -14.16 9.41
N VAL A 167 5.16 -12.97 9.90
CA VAL A 167 6.08 -12.11 10.65
C VAL A 167 5.55 -11.91 12.06
N LEU A 168 6.32 -12.35 13.05
CA LEU A 168 6.04 -12.18 14.46
C LEU A 168 6.86 -11.05 15.03
N ILE A 169 6.22 -10.11 15.71
CA ILE A 169 6.86 -8.88 16.17
C ILE A 169 6.51 -8.64 17.64
N THR A 170 7.49 -8.22 18.45
CA THR A 170 7.22 -7.73 19.80
C THR A 170 7.37 -6.23 19.88
N ALA A 171 6.53 -5.55 20.68
CA ALA A 171 6.56 -4.10 20.87
C ALA A 171 6.18 -3.69 22.29
N GLY A 172 6.52 -2.46 22.63
CA GLY A 172 6.17 -1.87 23.92
C GLY A 172 7.17 -2.20 25.02
N GLY A 173 6.81 -1.95 26.27
CA GLY A 173 7.62 -2.22 27.45
C GLY A 173 6.85 -3.14 28.41
N THR A 174 7.49 -4.21 28.87
CA THR A 174 6.89 -5.08 29.89
C THR A 174 6.87 -4.40 31.26
N ARG A 175 5.95 -4.84 32.11
CA ARG A 175 5.77 -4.38 33.48
C ARG A 175 5.77 -5.59 34.41
N GLU A 176 6.66 -5.57 35.37
CA GLU A 176 6.76 -6.62 36.37
C GLU A 176 6.15 -6.12 37.68
N ALA A 177 5.06 -6.74 38.10
CA ALA A 177 4.34 -6.32 39.30
C ALA A 177 5.19 -6.53 40.57
N ILE A 178 5.28 -5.51 41.42
CA ILE A 178 5.84 -5.60 42.77
C ILE A 178 4.72 -5.97 43.75
N ASP A 179 3.59 -5.30 43.60
CA ASP A 179 2.35 -5.51 44.35
C ASP A 179 1.14 -5.13 43.46
N PRO A 180 -0.09 -5.21 43.93
CA PRO A 180 -1.27 -4.90 43.12
C PRO A 180 -1.32 -3.47 42.56
N VAL A 181 -0.46 -2.54 43.03
CA VAL A 181 -0.49 -1.13 42.66
C VAL A 181 0.80 -0.69 41.95
N ARG A 182 1.94 -1.28 42.28
CA ARG A 182 3.25 -0.86 41.81
C ARG A 182 3.87 -1.90 40.88
N TYR A 183 4.59 -1.44 39.88
CA TYR A 183 5.35 -2.27 38.96
C TYR A 183 6.71 -1.64 38.62
N ILE A 184 7.64 -2.46 38.19
CA ILE A 184 8.89 -2.06 37.53
C ILE A 184 8.72 -2.34 36.05
N GLY A 185 9.15 -1.42 35.18
CA GLY A 185 9.08 -1.62 33.73
C GLY A 185 9.90 -0.59 32.99
N ASN A 186 10.14 -0.89 31.72
CA ASN A 186 10.87 -0.01 30.81
C ASN A 186 9.93 1.00 30.15
N GLN A 187 10.36 2.23 30.01
CA GLN A 187 9.67 3.24 29.23
C GLN A 187 9.82 2.93 27.72
N SER A 188 8.80 2.30 27.15
CA SER A 188 8.74 2.10 25.71
C SER A 188 7.35 2.44 25.19
N SER A 189 7.27 3.30 24.20
CA SER A 189 6.00 3.66 23.56
C SER A 189 5.47 2.60 22.59
N GLY A 190 6.28 1.62 22.22
CA GLY A 190 5.97 0.61 21.20
C GLY A 190 6.01 1.10 19.75
N LYS A 191 6.22 2.40 19.50
CA LYS A 191 6.14 3.01 18.15
C LYS A 191 6.99 2.29 17.11
N GLN A 192 8.18 1.82 17.48
CA GLN A 192 9.08 1.13 16.54
C GLN A 192 8.48 -0.20 16.08
N GLY A 193 8.04 -1.07 17.00
CA GLY A 193 7.42 -2.35 16.64
C GLY A 193 6.13 -2.18 15.84
N TYR A 194 5.31 -1.19 16.19
CA TYR A 194 4.11 -0.85 15.43
C TYR A 194 4.45 -0.35 14.01
N ALA A 195 5.51 0.44 13.83
CA ALA A 195 5.96 0.88 12.51
C ALA A 195 6.45 -0.30 11.66
N VAL A 196 7.22 -1.22 12.26
CA VAL A 196 7.69 -2.45 11.59
C VAL A 196 6.49 -3.33 11.20
N ALA A 197 5.50 -3.49 12.09
CA ALA A 197 4.30 -4.28 11.83
C ALA A 197 3.49 -3.72 10.65
N ARG A 198 3.29 -2.40 10.60
CA ARG A 198 2.63 -1.73 9.45
C ARG A 198 3.41 -1.94 8.17
N SER A 199 4.72 -1.75 8.21
CA SER A 199 5.57 -1.92 7.02
C SER A 199 5.55 -3.36 6.51
N ALA A 200 5.62 -4.34 7.39
CA ALA A 200 5.55 -5.76 7.02
C ALA A 200 4.18 -6.11 6.42
N GLN A 201 3.09 -5.64 7.04
CA GLN A 201 1.72 -5.83 6.54
C GLN A 201 1.53 -5.17 5.16
N GLN A 202 2.01 -3.95 4.97
CA GLN A 202 1.96 -3.26 3.68
C GLN A 202 2.76 -3.98 2.59
N ARG A 203 3.77 -4.75 2.96
CA ARG A 203 4.58 -5.60 2.07
C ARG A 203 3.97 -7.00 1.85
N GLY A 204 2.72 -7.23 2.32
CA GLY A 204 1.95 -8.45 2.07
C GLY A 204 2.17 -9.56 3.10
N ALA A 205 2.86 -9.30 4.21
CA ALA A 205 3.05 -10.30 5.26
C ALA A 205 1.76 -10.53 6.07
N GLN A 206 1.61 -11.74 6.58
CA GLN A 206 0.72 -12.04 7.69
C GLN A 206 1.44 -11.69 8.99
N VAL A 207 0.97 -10.66 9.68
CA VAL A 207 1.68 -10.12 10.85
C VAL A 207 0.95 -10.45 12.13
N THR A 208 1.69 -10.98 13.12
CA THR A 208 1.27 -11.04 14.52
C THR A 208 2.13 -10.05 15.32
N LEU A 209 1.49 -9.15 16.05
CA LEU A 209 2.14 -8.17 16.91
C LEU A 209 1.81 -8.43 18.38
N ILE A 210 2.80 -8.86 19.16
CA ILE A 210 2.72 -8.99 20.61
C ILE A 210 3.07 -7.62 21.21
N SER A 211 2.09 -6.98 21.84
CA SER A 211 2.22 -5.61 22.34
C SER A 211 2.09 -5.54 23.85
N ALA A 212 3.17 -5.09 24.50
CA ALA A 212 3.21 -4.87 25.94
C ALA A 212 2.95 -3.42 26.30
N ASN A 213 1.87 -3.17 27.04
CA ASN A 213 1.57 -1.88 27.68
C ASN A 213 1.68 -0.65 26.77
N SER A 214 1.33 -0.78 25.50
CA SER A 214 1.30 0.33 24.56
C SER A 214 -0.09 0.96 24.47
N ASN A 215 -0.15 2.28 24.41
CA ASN A 215 -1.40 3.06 24.22
C ASN A 215 -1.69 3.35 22.72
N LEU A 216 -0.94 2.72 21.81
CA LEU A 216 -1.16 2.90 20.38
C LEU A 216 -2.40 2.13 19.94
N ALA A 217 -3.12 2.68 18.95
CA ALA A 217 -4.27 2.02 18.34
C ALA A 217 -3.86 0.72 17.65
N ASP A 218 -4.73 -0.27 17.69
CA ASP A 218 -4.54 -1.54 17.00
C ASP A 218 -4.37 -1.29 15.49
N ILE A 219 -3.58 -2.11 14.84
CA ILE A 219 -3.29 -2.00 13.40
C ILE A 219 -4.29 -2.90 12.67
N GLU A 220 -5.06 -2.30 11.76
CA GLU A 220 -6.00 -3.06 10.93
C GLU A 220 -5.26 -4.10 10.07
N GLY A 221 -5.80 -5.31 9.99
CA GLY A 221 -5.18 -6.42 9.25
C GLY A 221 -3.96 -7.06 9.92
N VAL A 222 -3.64 -6.71 11.18
CA VAL A 222 -2.60 -7.31 11.99
C VAL A 222 -3.22 -8.06 13.17
N LYS A 223 -2.79 -9.31 13.42
CA LYS A 223 -3.19 -10.06 14.62
C LYS A 223 -2.50 -9.44 15.84
N MET A 224 -3.30 -8.82 16.72
CA MET A 224 -2.81 -8.19 17.95
C MET A 224 -2.90 -9.14 19.13
N VAL A 225 -1.79 -9.32 19.85
CA VAL A 225 -1.73 -10.07 21.12
C VAL A 225 -1.25 -9.09 22.20
N LYS A 226 -2.13 -8.77 23.16
CA LYS A 226 -1.81 -7.81 24.25
C LYS A 226 -1.31 -8.56 25.46
N VAL A 227 -0.17 -8.13 25.98
CA VAL A 227 0.50 -8.71 27.15
C VAL A 227 0.94 -7.60 28.10
N GLU A 228 1.23 -7.96 29.34
CA GLU A 228 1.67 -7.01 30.36
C GLU A 228 3.10 -7.30 30.82
N SER A 229 3.41 -8.54 31.16
CA SER A 229 4.69 -8.94 31.75
C SER A 229 5.61 -9.64 30.73
N ALA A 230 6.89 -9.79 31.09
CA ALA A 230 7.86 -10.57 30.32
C ALA A 230 7.46 -12.04 30.20
N ALA A 231 6.92 -12.62 31.26
CA ALA A 231 6.45 -14.02 31.27
C ALA A 231 5.28 -14.21 30.27
N GLN A 232 4.31 -13.29 30.26
CA GLN A 232 3.20 -13.32 29.28
C GLN A 232 3.70 -13.12 27.85
N MET A 233 4.70 -12.25 27.65
CA MET A 233 5.29 -12.04 26.33
C MET A 233 6.02 -13.30 25.84
N LEU A 234 6.74 -14.00 26.72
CA LEU A 234 7.40 -15.26 26.39
C LEU A 234 6.39 -16.33 26.00
N SER A 235 5.33 -16.52 26.80
CA SER A 235 4.27 -17.49 26.50
C SER A 235 3.60 -17.20 25.15
N ALA A 236 3.27 -15.92 24.89
CA ALA A 236 2.69 -15.53 23.60
C ALA A 236 3.66 -15.72 22.43
N LEU A 237 4.97 -15.52 22.65
CA LEU A 237 5.99 -15.80 21.65
C LEU A 237 6.06 -17.30 21.34
N GLU A 238 6.08 -18.16 22.36
CA GLU A 238 6.13 -19.61 22.19
C GLU A 238 4.90 -20.13 21.43
N GLU A 239 3.70 -19.61 21.74
CA GLU A 239 2.46 -19.99 21.05
C GLU A 239 2.44 -19.57 19.57
N GLU A 240 3.00 -18.40 19.23
CA GLU A 240 2.94 -17.84 17.88
C GLU A 240 4.21 -18.12 17.04
N PHE A 241 5.26 -18.65 17.65
CA PHE A 241 6.55 -18.86 16.99
C PHE A 241 6.51 -19.99 15.95
N ASP A 242 5.81 -21.07 16.28
CA ASP A 242 5.71 -22.21 15.38
C ASP A 242 5.03 -21.80 14.06
N GLY A 243 5.84 -21.82 13.01
CA GLY A 243 5.41 -21.44 11.67
C GLY A 243 5.61 -19.97 11.33
N SER A 244 6.26 -19.16 12.16
CA SER A 244 6.72 -17.83 11.77
C SER A 244 7.96 -17.92 10.88
N ASP A 245 7.98 -17.14 9.78
CA ASP A 245 9.16 -17.06 8.90
C ASP A 245 10.18 -16.04 9.41
N ILE A 246 9.71 -15.00 10.09
CA ILE A 246 10.53 -13.88 10.56
C ILE A 246 10.08 -13.49 11.97
N LEU A 247 11.04 -13.36 12.88
CA LEU A 247 10.83 -12.80 14.21
C LEU A 247 11.58 -11.46 14.35
N VAL A 248 10.87 -10.43 14.81
CA VAL A 248 11.45 -9.10 15.10
C VAL A 248 11.18 -8.75 16.56
N MET A 249 12.21 -8.75 17.38
CA MET A 249 12.11 -8.42 18.80
C MET A 249 12.46 -6.94 19.00
N SER A 250 11.45 -6.08 19.15
CA SER A 250 11.61 -4.65 19.41
C SER A 250 10.98 -4.17 20.71
N ALA A 251 10.46 -5.10 21.52
CA ALA A 251 9.98 -4.79 22.86
C ALA A 251 11.14 -4.49 23.82
N ALA A 252 10.91 -3.57 24.74
CA ALA A 252 11.78 -3.34 25.89
C ALA A 252 11.33 -4.23 27.04
N VAL A 253 11.91 -5.42 27.12
CA VAL A 253 11.62 -6.39 28.18
C VAL A 253 12.35 -5.97 29.46
N ALA A 254 11.63 -5.99 30.57
CA ALA A 254 12.24 -5.68 31.87
C ALA A 254 13.07 -6.90 32.35
N ASP A 255 14.29 -6.64 32.73
CA ASP A 255 15.27 -7.59 33.29
C ASP A 255 15.22 -7.67 34.82
N ALA A 256 14.50 -6.75 35.46
CA ALA A 256 14.28 -6.76 36.90
C ALA A 256 13.06 -7.63 37.24
N VAL A 257 13.27 -8.66 38.03
CA VAL A 257 12.19 -9.49 38.59
C VAL A 257 12.03 -9.16 40.07
N SER A 258 10.77 -9.00 40.51
CA SER A 258 10.48 -8.88 41.96
C SER A 258 10.70 -10.19 42.63
N TYR A 259 11.77 -10.33 43.39
CA TYR A 259 11.98 -11.48 44.26
C TYR A 259 11.20 -11.30 45.56
N THR A 260 10.14 -12.06 45.72
CA THR A 260 9.36 -12.08 47.00
C THR A 260 10.00 -12.95 48.07
N HIS A 261 11.05 -13.71 47.76
CA HIS A 261 11.76 -14.59 48.69
C HIS A 261 13.27 -14.42 48.54
N LEU A 262 13.83 -13.38 49.14
CA LEU A 262 15.25 -13.34 49.48
C LEU A 262 15.43 -14.14 50.76
N THR A 263 15.77 -15.40 50.66
CA THR A 263 16.46 -16.11 51.75
C THR A 263 17.92 -15.71 51.67
N LEU A 264 18.32 -14.72 52.43
CA LEU A 264 19.71 -14.52 52.72
C LEU A 264 20.25 -15.79 53.42
N PRO A 265 21.36 -16.38 52.95
CA PRO A 265 22.00 -17.41 53.72
C PRO A 265 22.43 -16.79 55.03
N THR A 266 21.78 -17.15 56.09
CA THR A 266 22.27 -16.82 57.45
C THR A 266 23.48 -17.69 57.67
N ASN A 267 24.66 -17.16 57.40
CA ASN A 267 25.88 -17.68 57.99
C ASN A 267 25.81 -17.44 59.50
N ARG A 268 25.40 -18.50 60.20
CA ARG A 268 25.71 -18.65 61.61
C ARG A 268 27.12 -19.18 61.66
N GLU A 269 28.09 -18.33 61.74
CA GLU A 269 29.39 -18.64 62.35
C GLU A 269 29.30 -18.16 63.79
N VAL A 270 29.41 -19.09 64.69
CA VAL A 270 29.69 -18.90 66.12
C VAL A 270 31.17 -19.12 66.32
#